data_a014a86a36f9ab85a2402ed8300305b3
#
_entry.id   a014a86a36f9ab85a2402ed8300305b3
#
_cell.length_a   1.000
_cell.length_b   1.000
_cell.length_c   1.000
_cell.angle_alpha   90.00
_cell.angle_beta   90.00
_cell.angle_gamma   90.00
#
_symmetry.space_group_name_H-M   'P 1'
#
loop_
_entity.id
_entity.type
_entity.pdbx_description
1 polymer ?
#
loop_
_entity_poly.entity_id
_entity_poly.type
_entity_poly.pdbx_seq_one_letter_code
_entity_poly.pdbx_strand_id
1 'polypeptide(L)'
;MVKIGGVSIDVSHPRAFSDVINEIGLDMRYTHICKKSIFRTAEDFEWFQSKYDAKGVSAPEEMADEIDIAFIQACNWEKHLDLAMPFINKGKPVFIDKPIVGSVKDAKRIRELVASGAKIYGASAIRHAKELREFLALPESERGKVITVYGVSGCNEFDYGIHIVEAMSEVAGAKAVSNKYVGTNEVDGVKCESYAIRYENGVTGMYTTQITKWAPFSMTVVTTTGVYSFAPNSDFYANMLTEVYNQMTKGESRLADIETIVNCCEIMICGKKSRDELGGNEVAIDELEEKDGFDGYSFEAKYAMTANPNVFKD
;
A
#
# COMPACT_ATOMS: atom_id res chain seq x y z
N MET A 1 24.25 6.67 6.56
CA MET A 1 23.02 7.35 6.05
C MET A 1 22.52 6.62 4.81
N VAL A 2 21.28 6.18 4.82
CA VAL A 2 20.60 5.57 3.65
C VAL A 2 20.06 6.67 2.75
N LYS A 3 20.44 6.65 1.46
CA LYS A 3 20.05 7.65 0.47
C LYS A 3 18.81 7.18 -0.29
N ILE A 4 17.70 7.91 -0.18
CA ILE A 4 16.47 7.65 -0.91
C ILE A 4 16.43 8.49 -2.18
N GLY A 5 16.09 7.84 -3.31
CA GLY A 5 15.65 8.52 -4.54
C GLY A 5 14.14 8.41 -4.70
N GLY A 6 13.42 9.51 -4.55
CA GLY A 6 11.97 9.55 -4.75
C GLY A 6 11.61 9.65 -6.23
N VAL A 7 10.63 8.89 -6.69
CA VAL A 7 10.06 9.01 -8.03
C VAL A 7 8.61 9.45 -7.91
N SER A 8 8.32 10.66 -8.36
CA SER A 8 7.06 11.38 -8.20
C SER A 8 6.83 11.94 -6.79
N ILE A 9 5.98 12.96 -6.74
CA ILE A 9 5.39 13.53 -5.52
C ILE A 9 3.87 13.68 -5.68
N ASP A 10 3.25 12.75 -6.41
CA ASP A 10 1.80 12.79 -6.68
C ASP A 10 0.99 12.82 -5.39
N VAL A 11 1.36 11.97 -4.45
CA VAL A 11 0.69 11.82 -3.15
C VAL A 11 1.42 12.58 -2.04
N SER A 12 0.84 12.62 -0.84
CA SER A 12 1.44 13.26 0.33
C SER A 12 2.61 12.46 0.96
N HIS A 13 2.82 11.21 0.55
CA HIS A 13 3.78 10.31 1.21
C HIS A 13 5.23 10.80 1.15
N PRO A 14 5.77 11.35 0.05
CA PRO A 14 7.13 11.87 0.05
C PRO A 14 7.37 12.91 1.15
N ARG A 15 6.41 13.84 1.36
CA ARG A 15 6.45 14.82 2.45
C ARG A 15 6.32 14.12 3.81
N ALA A 16 5.28 13.33 4.00
CA ALA A 16 5.00 12.67 5.27
C ALA A 16 6.15 11.74 5.72
N PHE A 17 6.75 11.01 4.76
CA PHE A 17 7.89 10.15 5.06
C PHE A 17 9.12 10.95 5.43
N SER A 18 9.40 12.05 4.72
CA SER A 18 10.54 12.94 5.04
C SER A 18 10.38 13.57 6.42
N ASP A 19 9.19 14.05 6.76
CA ASP A 19 8.90 14.64 8.07
C ASP A 19 9.08 13.60 9.20
N VAL A 20 8.53 12.40 9.04
CA VAL A 20 8.65 11.31 10.03
C VAL A 20 10.09 10.82 10.17
N ILE A 21 10.83 10.64 9.06
CA ILE A 21 12.26 10.26 9.11
C ILE A 21 13.05 11.24 9.97
N ASN A 22 12.82 12.56 9.77
CA ASN A 22 13.48 13.60 10.55
C ASN A 22 13.03 13.58 12.02
N GLU A 23 11.74 13.42 12.28
CA GLU A 23 11.16 13.41 13.63
C GLU A 23 11.73 12.28 14.49
N ILE A 24 11.79 11.06 13.94
CA ILE A 24 12.31 9.88 14.68
C ILE A 24 13.83 9.70 14.57
N GLY A 25 14.50 10.58 13.81
CA GLY A 25 15.96 10.60 13.72
C GLY A 25 16.59 9.39 13.03
N LEU A 26 15.93 8.81 12.01
CA LEU A 26 16.53 7.74 11.20
C LEU A 26 17.69 8.31 10.36
N ASP A 27 18.80 7.58 10.31
CA ASP A 27 19.94 7.94 9.44
C ASP A 27 19.66 7.57 7.99
N MET A 28 18.55 8.10 7.44
CA MET A 28 18.12 8.02 6.05
C MET A 28 17.44 9.31 5.62
N ARG A 29 17.46 9.63 4.33
CA ARG A 29 16.73 10.79 3.80
C ARG A 29 16.54 10.70 2.28
N TYR A 30 15.60 11.47 1.77
CA TYR A 30 15.52 11.76 0.33
C TYR A 30 16.70 12.65 -0.07
N THR A 31 17.59 12.12 -0.90
CA THR A 31 18.71 12.86 -1.48
C THR A 31 18.43 13.31 -2.90
N HIS A 32 17.50 12.62 -3.57
CA HIS A 32 17.08 12.92 -4.93
C HIS A 32 15.57 12.83 -5.06
N ILE A 33 15.01 13.62 -5.97
CA ILE A 33 13.59 13.56 -6.35
C ILE A 33 13.45 13.68 -7.87
N CYS A 34 12.82 12.70 -8.50
CA CYS A 34 12.55 12.69 -9.93
C CYS A 34 11.23 13.40 -10.23
N LYS A 35 11.28 14.38 -11.14
CA LYS A 35 10.16 15.24 -11.53
C LYS A 35 9.19 14.49 -12.48
N LYS A 36 8.52 13.45 -11.97
CA LYS A 36 7.49 12.69 -12.70
C LYS A 36 6.14 12.92 -12.03
N SER A 37 5.30 13.69 -12.68
CA SER A 37 3.89 13.89 -12.31
C SER A 37 3.16 14.53 -13.47
N ILE A 38 1.86 14.29 -13.61
CA ILE A 38 1.02 14.94 -14.63
C ILE A 38 0.29 16.17 -14.08
N PHE A 39 0.29 16.41 -12.77
CA PHE A 39 -0.48 17.47 -12.13
C PHE A 39 0.29 18.26 -11.07
N ARG A 40 1.42 17.76 -10.57
CA ARG A 40 2.28 18.52 -9.65
C ARG A 40 3.12 19.53 -10.44
N THR A 41 3.20 20.74 -9.93
CA THR A 41 3.87 21.84 -10.58
C THR A 41 5.39 21.84 -10.35
N ALA A 42 6.12 22.67 -11.10
CA ALA A 42 7.55 22.85 -10.85
C ALA A 42 7.81 23.40 -9.44
N GLU A 43 6.94 24.30 -8.96
CA GLU A 43 7.01 24.91 -7.64
C GLU A 43 6.84 23.86 -6.52
N ASP A 44 5.98 22.85 -6.71
CA ASP A 44 5.83 21.73 -5.75
C ASP A 44 7.14 20.95 -5.61
N PHE A 45 7.82 20.66 -6.73
CA PHE A 45 9.12 20.00 -6.73
C PHE A 45 10.22 20.87 -6.14
N GLU A 46 10.25 22.17 -6.46
CA GLU A 46 11.22 23.13 -5.90
C GLU A 46 11.04 23.28 -4.39
N TRP A 47 9.80 23.32 -3.94
CA TRP A 47 9.49 23.30 -2.50
C TRP A 47 10.07 22.06 -1.82
N PHE A 48 9.82 20.86 -2.37
CA PHE A 48 10.34 19.61 -1.83
C PHE A 48 11.87 19.59 -1.79
N GLN A 49 12.52 20.02 -2.87
CA GLN A 49 13.97 20.13 -2.97
C GLN A 49 14.54 21.05 -1.90
N SER A 50 13.97 22.23 -1.76
CA SER A 50 14.42 23.23 -0.78
C SER A 50 14.20 22.76 0.66
N LYS A 51 13.03 22.16 0.94
CA LYS A 51 12.65 21.74 2.29
C LYS A 51 13.50 20.59 2.83
N TYR A 52 13.85 19.62 1.97
CA TYR A 52 14.54 18.40 2.38
C TYR A 52 15.97 18.28 1.81
N ASP A 53 16.50 19.33 1.21
CA ASP A 53 17.83 19.36 0.59
C ASP A 53 18.00 18.20 -0.40
N ALA A 54 17.02 18.00 -1.28
CA ALA A 54 17.00 16.94 -2.28
C ALA A 54 17.31 17.49 -3.67
N LYS A 55 18.21 16.83 -4.41
CA LYS A 55 18.54 17.17 -5.79
C LYS A 55 17.41 16.76 -6.73
N GLY A 56 16.88 17.71 -7.51
CA GLY A 56 15.89 17.41 -8.55
C GLY A 56 16.54 16.80 -9.80
N VAL A 57 15.93 15.73 -10.32
CA VAL A 57 16.33 15.11 -11.58
C VAL A 57 15.14 14.98 -12.52
N SER A 58 15.36 14.88 -13.83
CA SER A 58 14.31 14.79 -14.85
C SER A 58 13.95 13.34 -15.21
N ALA A 59 14.90 12.41 -15.01
CA ALA A 59 14.73 10.99 -15.29
C ALA A 59 15.25 10.13 -14.13
N PRO A 60 14.61 8.98 -13.84
CA PRO A 60 15.05 8.07 -12.78
C PRO A 60 16.50 7.58 -12.93
N GLU A 61 16.94 7.40 -14.18
CA GLU A 61 18.29 6.95 -14.52
C GLU A 61 19.38 7.87 -14.01
N GLU A 62 19.12 9.19 -13.93
CA GLU A 62 20.09 10.22 -13.51
C GLU A 62 20.49 10.07 -12.03
N MET A 63 19.64 9.47 -11.19
CA MET A 63 19.93 9.30 -9.76
C MET A 63 20.25 7.86 -9.35
N ALA A 64 20.09 6.88 -10.26
CA ALA A 64 20.13 5.46 -9.89
C ALA A 64 21.48 5.02 -9.30
N ASP A 65 22.61 5.64 -9.69
CA ASP A 65 23.93 5.32 -9.13
C ASP A 65 24.24 6.07 -7.83
N GLU A 66 23.51 7.14 -7.53
CA GLU A 66 23.75 8.04 -6.39
C GLU A 66 22.93 7.67 -5.14
N ILE A 67 21.96 6.74 -5.26
CA ILE A 67 21.03 6.34 -4.21
C ILE A 67 21.23 4.90 -3.74
N ASP A 68 20.73 4.57 -2.57
CA ASP A 68 20.76 3.23 -2.01
C ASP A 68 19.43 2.48 -2.25
N ILE A 69 18.30 3.21 -2.25
CA ILE A 69 16.97 2.68 -2.50
C ILE A 69 16.11 3.70 -3.25
N ALA A 70 15.30 3.26 -4.19
CA ALA A 70 14.30 4.10 -4.85
C ALA A 70 12.92 3.93 -4.20
N PHE A 71 12.21 5.05 -3.98
CA PHE A 71 10.81 5.07 -3.55
C PHE A 71 9.93 5.48 -4.73
N ILE A 72 9.08 4.56 -5.20
CA ILE A 72 8.16 4.79 -6.32
C ILE A 72 6.82 5.22 -5.74
N GLN A 73 6.46 6.48 -5.92
CA GLN A 73 5.33 7.13 -5.23
C GLN A 73 4.37 7.84 -6.19
N ALA A 74 4.28 7.35 -7.43
CA ALA A 74 3.24 7.76 -8.36
C ALA A 74 1.87 7.31 -7.85
N CYS A 75 0.82 8.10 -8.07
CA CYS A 75 -0.53 7.72 -7.68
C CYS A 75 -1.15 6.66 -8.61
N ASN A 76 -0.61 6.51 -9.82
CA ASN A 76 -1.06 5.53 -10.80
C ASN A 76 -0.22 4.25 -10.69
N TRP A 77 -0.84 3.20 -10.16
CA TRP A 77 -0.21 1.89 -9.96
C TRP A 77 0.21 1.19 -11.24
N GLU A 78 -0.40 1.49 -12.39
CA GLU A 78 0.03 0.93 -13.68
C GLU A 78 1.41 1.45 -14.15
N LYS A 79 1.88 2.55 -13.57
CA LYS A 79 3.21 3.12 -13.85
C LYS A 79 4.31 2.60 -12.91
N HIS A 80 3.95 1.95 -11.81
CA HIS A 80 4.89 1.61 -10.73
C HIS A 80 6.07 0.77 -11.22
N LEU A 81 5.80 -0.33 -11.93
CA LEU A 81 6.86 -1.22 -12.37
C LEU A 81 7.76 -0.57 -13.42
N ASP A 82 7.19 0.20 -14.36
CA ASP A 82 8.00 0.89 -15.37
C ASP A 82 8.90 1.97 -14.75
N LEU A 83 8.39 2.71 -13.76
CA LEU A 83 9.18 3.69 -13.00
C LEU A 83 10.26 3.04 -12.12
N ALA A 84 10.05 1.79 -11.70
CA ALA A 84 11.00 1.02 -10.90
C ALA A 84 12.14 0.39 -11.75
N MET A 85 11.87 0.08 -13.03
CA MET A 85 12.82 -0.64 -13.90
C MET A 85 14.22 -0.05 -13.99
N PRO A 86 14.43 1.27 -14.08
CA PRO A 86 15.77 1.86 -14.12
C PRO A 86 16.64 1.47 -12.92
N PHE A 87 16.03 1.31 -11.75
CA PHE A 87 16.70 0.91 -10.51
C PHE A 87 16.89 -0.61 -10.45
N ILE A 88 15.85 -1.37 -10.76
CA ILE A 88 15.89 -2.84 -10.78
C ILE A 88 16.99 -3.32 -11.73
N ASN A 89 17.11 -2.75 -12.93
CA ASN A 89 18.13 -3.10 -13.91
C ASN A 89 19.57 -2.82 -13.42
N LYS A 90 19.72 -1.94 -12.44
CA LYS A 90 21.00 -1.65 -11.76
C LYS A 90 21.19 -2.43 -10.46
N GLY A 91 20.28 -3.37 -10.15
CA GLY A 91 20.31 -4.17 -8.93
C GLY A 91 20.02 -3.36 -7.65
N LYS A 92 19.46 -2.15 -7.79
CA LYS A 92 19.07 -1.32 -6.65
C LYS A 92 17.77 -1.79 -6.04
N PRO A 93 17.65 -1.78 -4.71
CA PRO A 93 16.38 -1.99 -4.03
C PRO A 93 15.36 -0.91 -4.41
N VAL A 94 14.09 -1.31 -4.49
CA VAL A 94 12.97 -0.39 -4.68
C VAL A 94 11.90 -0.62 -3.63
N PHE A 95 11.33 0.46 -3.11
CA PHE A 95 10.12 0.46 -2.31
C PHE A 95 9.00 1.07 -3.17
N ILE A 96 7.97 0.29 -3.44
CA ILE A 96 6.82 0.71 -4.24
C ILE A 96 5.68 1.02 -3.29
N ASP A 97 5.12 2.22 -3.42
CA ASP A 97 3.98 2.67 -2.62
C ASP A 97 2.71 1.85 -2.95
N LYS A 98 1.76 1.91 -2.07
CA LYS A 98 0.47 1.22 -2.20
C LYS A 98 -0.47 1.92 -3.22
N PRO A 99 -1.32 1.18 -3.92
CA PRO A 99 -1.26 -0.26 -4.14
C PRO A 99 -0.03 -0.64 -4.97
N ILE A 100 0.65 -1.72 -4.61
CA ILE A 100 1.93 -2.06 -5.28
C ILE A 100 1.73 -2.38 -6.76
N VAL A 101 0.64 -3.05 -7.10
CA VAL A 101 0.15 -3.34 -8.46
C VAL A 101 -1.37 -3.25 -8.49
N GLY A 102 -1.96 -3.03 -9.65
CA GLY A 102 -3.42 -2.93 -9.80
C GLY A 102 -4.03 -3.92 -10.80
N SER A 103 -3.23 -4.80 -11.40
CA SER A 103 -3.68 -5.79 -12.37
C SER A 103 -3.03 -7.16 -12.15
N VAL A 104 -3.70 -8.23 -12.60
CA VAL A 104 -3.14 -9.59 -12.62
C VAL A 104 -1.89 -9.66 -13.49
N LYS A 105 -1.85 -8.93 -14.60
CA LYS A 105 -0.67 -8.81 -15.46
C LYS A 105 0.53 -8.27 -14.70
N ASP A 106 0.37 -7.20 -13.92
CA ASP A 106 1.47 -6.61 -13.16
C ASP A 106 1.81 -7.46 -11.93
N ALA A 107 0.84 -8.14 -11.33
CA ALA A 107 1.07 -9.13 -10.28
C ALA A 107 1.97 -10.27 -10.75
N LYS A 108 1.78 -10.76 -11.95
CA LYS A 108 2.65 -11.76 -12.58
C LYS A 108 4.06 -11.19 -12.86
N ARG A 109 4.12 -9.99 -13.44
CA ARG A 109 5.38 -9.32 -13.76
C ARG A 109 6.25 -9.06 -12.53
N ILE A 110 5.66 -8.59 -11.41
CA ILE A 110 6.44 -8.34 -10.18
C ILE A 110 6.98 -9.64 -9.57
N ARG A 111 6.22 -10.75 -9.63
CA ARG A 111 6.69 -12.07 -9.23
C ARG A 111 7.88 -12.54 -10.06
N GLU A 112 7.84 -12.36 -11.38
CA GLU A 112 8.94 -12.70 -12.29
C GLU A 112 10.19 -11.86 -11.99
N LEU A 113 10.04 -10.58 -11.72
CA LEU A 113 11.15 -9.69 -11.31
C LEU A 113 11.79 -10.16 -10.00
N VAL A 114 10.99 -10.46 -8.98
CA VAL A 114 11.49 -10.97 -7.69
C VAL A 114 12.16 -12.33 -7.87
N ALA A 115 11.58 -13.25 -8.65
CA ALA A 115 12.18 -14.54 -8.95
C ALA A 115 13.53 -14.41 -9.69
N SER A 116 13.72 -13.34 -10.47
CA SER A 116 15.00 -13.01 -11.12
C SER A 116 16.01 -12.31 -10.20
N GLY A 117 15.66 -12.09 -8.93
CA GLY A 117 16.55 -11.51 -7.93
C GLY A 117 16.37 -10.00 -7.69
N ALA A 118 15.32 -9.37 -8.24
CA ALA A 118 15.01 -7.99 -7.95
C ALA A 118 14.62 -7.83 -6.46
N LYS A 119 15.17 -6.78 -5.82
CA LYS A 119 14.89 -6.43 -4.43
C LYS A 119 13.74 -5.43 -4.39
N ILE A 120 12.52 -5.93 -4.36
CA ILE A 120 11.30 -5.12 -4.36
C ILE A 120 10.65 -5.23 -2.99
N TYR A 121 10.32 -4.09 -2.42
CA TYR A 121 9.59 -3.94 -1.16
C TYR A 121 8.36 -3.06 -1.41
N GLY A 122 7.40 -3.16 -0.56
CA GLY A 122 6.22 -2.32 -0.58
C GLY A 122 5.40 -2.60 0.66
N ALA A 123 4.40 -1.89 0.88
CA ALA A 123 3.31 -2.19 1.79
C ALA A 123 2.47 -0.95 2.06
N SER A 124 1.27 -1.19 2.53
CA SER A 124 0.52 -0.19 3.28
C SER A 124 1.18 0.05 4.64
N ALA A 125 1.40 1.31 5.00
CA ALA A 125 1.91 1.65 6.32
C ALA A 125 1.01 1.17 7.46
N ILE A 126 -0.30 1.04 7.23
CA ILE A 126 -1.29 0.58 8.23
C ILE A 126 -0.99 -0.82 8.76
N ARG A 127 -0.33 -1.72 7.96
CA ARG A 127 0.19 -3.00 8.47
C ARG A 127 1.13 -2.84 9.66
N HIS A 128 1.79 -1.69 9.76
CA HIS A 128 2.79 -1.37 10.78
C HIS A 128 2.24 -0.51 11.92
N ALA A 129 0.92 -0.25 11.94
CA ALA A 129 0.29 0.52 13.01
C ALA A 129 0.57 -0.10 14.38
N LYS A 130 0.81 0.76 15.38
CA LYS A 130 1.15 0.37 16.75
C LYS A 130 0.12 -0.59 17.33
N GLU A 131 -1.15 -0.27 17.21
CA GLU A 131 -2.25 -1.06 17.76
C GLU A 131 -2.29 -2.48 17.18
N LEU A 132 -2.00 -2.61 15.88
CA LEU A 132 -1.92 -3.90 15.20
C LEU A 132 -0.71 -4.71 15.69
N ARG A 133 0.44 -4.07 15.82
CA ARG A 133 1.66 -4.69 16.34
C ARG A 133 1.52 -5.13 17.79
N GLU A 134 0.87 -4.33 18.63
CA GLU A 134 0.57 -4.68 20.02
C GLU A 134 -0.34 -5.92 20.09
N PHE A 135 -1.42 -5.98 19.31
CA PHE A 135 -2.27 -7.15 19.22
C PHE A 135 -1.50 -8.41 18.78
N LEU A 136 -0.70 -8.31 17.72
CA LEU A 136 0.08 -9.45 17.19
C LEU A 136 1.23 -9.87 18.13
N ALA A 137 1.71 -8.99 18.97
CA ALA A 137 2.75 -9.30 19.97
C ALA A 137 2.20 -10.09 21.17
N LEU A 138 0.89 -10.08 21.41
CA LEU A 138 0.29 -10.91 22.44
C LEU A 138 0.53 -12.40 22.13
N PRO A 139 0.97 -13.21 23.11
CA PRO A 139 1.06 -14.65 22.92
C PRO A 139 -0.28 -15.26 22.48
N GLU A 140 -0.25 -16.28 21.62
CA GLU A 140 -1.48 -16.93 21.15
C GLU A 140 -2.31 -17.51 22.33
N SER A 141 -1.64 -17.94 23.39
CA SER A 141 -2.30 -18.39 24.62
C SER A 141 -3.14 -17.29 25.31
N GLU A 142 -2.83 -16.03 25.06
CA GLU A 142 -3.53 -14.86 25.61
C GLU A 142 -4.57 -14.33 24.62
N ARG A 143 -4.15 -13.97 23.40
CA ARG A 143 -5.04 -13.40 22.39
C ARG A 143 -5.99 -14.41 21.74
N GLY A 144 -5.66 -15.69 21.83
CA GLY A 144 -6.39 -16.77 21.14
C GLY A 144 -6.05 -16.88 19.65
N LYS A 145 -6.60 -17.90 18.99
CA LYS A 145 -6.54 -18.08 17.54
C LYS A 145 -7.57 -17.18 16.87
N VAL A 146 -7.17 -16.51 15.81
CA VAL A 146 -8.06 -15.67 15.00
C VAL A 146 -9.12 -16.55 14.33
N ILE A 147 -10.39 -16.14 14.42
CA ILE A 147 -11.54 -16.79 13.76
C ILE A 147 -12.01 -15.95 12.60
N THR A 148 -12.20 -14.64 12.84
CA THR A 148 -12.63 -13.70 11.81
C THR A 148 -12.09 -12.31 12.08
N VAL A 149 -11.93 -11.52 11.02
CA VAL A 149 -11.48 -10.13 11.07
C VAL A 149 -12.39 -9.22 10.25
N TYR A 150 -12.78 -8.09 10.81
CA TYR A 150 -13.60 -7.06 10.16
C TYR A 150 -12.78 -5.79 10.02
N GLY A 151 -12.88 -5.15 8.85
CA GLY A 151 -12.18 -3.92 8.59
C GLY A 151 -13.04 -2.86 7.89
N VAL A 152 -12.78 -1.58 8.19
CA VAL A 152 -13.44 -0.45 7.53
C VAL A 152 -12.38 0.54 7.07
N SER A 153 -12.54 1.03 5.83
CA SER A 153 -11.78 2.16 5.29
C SER A 153 -12.71 3.15 4.59
N GLY A 154 -12.25 4.37 4.39
CA GLY A 154 -13.00 5.39 3.66
C GLY A 154 -12.35 5.79 2.34
N CYS A 155 -12.99 6.69 1.63
CA CYS A 155 -12.62 7.40 0.43
C CYS A 155 -12.69 6.66 -0.90
N ASN A 156 -12.28 5.41 -1.00
CA ASN A 156 -12.06 4.81 -2.31
C ASN A 156 -11.92 3.29 -2.17
N GLU A 157 -12.37 2.59 -3.19
CA GLU A 157 -12.40 1.13 -3.16
C GLU A 157 -10.99 0.54 -3.08
N PHE A 158 -10.09 0.90 -4.01
CA PHE A 158 -8.80 0.25 -4.14
C PHE A 158 -7.66 1.01 -3.45
N ASP A 159 -7.49 2.29 -3.74
CA ASP A 159 -6.40 3.11 -3.21
C ASP A 159 -6.40 3.20 -1.66
N TYR A 160 -7.60 3.26 -1.04
CA TYR A 160 -7.78 3.22 0.42
C TYR A 160 -8.16 1.85 0.95
N GLY A 161 -8.97 1.07 0.23
CA GLY A 161 -9.35 -0.28 0.63
C GLY A 161 -8.17 -1.20 0.83
N ILE A 162 -7.11 -1.06 0.02
CA ILE A 162 -5.89 -1.86 0.15
C ILE A 162 -5.24 -1.75 1.53
N HIS A 163 -5.30 -0.59 2.18
CA HIS A 163 -4.75 -0.40 3.51
C HIS A 163 -5.37 -1.35 4.54
N ILE A 164 -6.69 -1.44 4.53
CA ILE A 164 -7.38 -2.29 5.50
C ILE A 164 -7.26 -3.78 5.13
N VAL A 165 -7.26 -4.12 3.84
CA VAL A 165 -7.08 -5.49 3.37
C VAL A 165 -5.69 -6.01 3.73
N GLU A 166 -4.64 -5.22 3.56
CA GLU A 166 -3.29 -5.59 3.99
C GLU A 166 -3.18 -5.76 5.51
N ALA A 167 -3.80 -4.89 6.31
CA ALA A 167 -3.83 -5.02 7.76
C ALA A 167 -4.61 -6.28 8.20
N MET A 168 -5.71 -6.59 7.53
CA MET A 168 -6.48 -7.82 7.78
C MET A 168 -5.69 -9.08 7.42
N SER A 169 -4.94 -9.06 6.31
CA SER A 169 -4.06 -10.15 5.89
C SER A 169 -2.98 -10.44 6.95
N GLU A 170 -2.39 -9.39 7.53
CA GLU A 170 -1.41 -9.53 8.62
C GLU A 170 -2.02 -10.22 9.85
N VAL A 171 -3.24 -9.86 10.23
CA VAL A 171 -3.98 -10.50 11.35
C VAL A 171 -4.37 -11.93 11.03
N ALA A 172 -4.84 -12.19 9.82
CA ALA A 172 -5.24 -13.53 9.39
C ALA A 172 -4.05 -14.49 9.36
N GLY A 173 -2.84 -14.00 9.06
CA GLY A 173 -1.60 -14.77 9.05
C GLY A 173 -1.58 -15.88 8.00
N ALA A 174 -2.34 -15.72 6.90
CA ALA A 174 -2.44 -16.67 5.80
C ALA A 174 -2.81 -15.96 4.49
N LYS A 175 -2.58 -16.62 3.36
CA LYS A 175 -3.00 -16.11 2.05
C LYS A 175 -4.52 -16.07 1.95
N ALA A 176 -5.06 -14.99 1.39
CA ALA A 176 -6.44 -14.93 0.96
C ALA A 176 -6.61 -15.78 -0.32
N VAL A 177 -7.71 -16.51 -0.42
CA VAL A 177 -7.95 -17.43 -1.55
C VAL A 177 -9.14 -17.04 -2.40
N SER A 178 -10.14 -16.37 -1.83
CA SER A 178 -11.31 -15.89 -2.57
C SER A 178 -11.92 -14.65 -1.95
N ASN A 179 -12.65 -13.89 -2.76
CA ASN A 179 -13.40 -12.72 -2.31
C ASN A 179 -14.79 -12.70 -2.95
N LYS A 180 -15.74 -12.20 -2.20
CA LYS A 180 -17.14 -12.08 -2.60
C LYS A 180 -17.64 -10.69 -2.31
N TYR A 181 -18.23 -10.04 -3.32
CA TYR A 181 -19.01 -8.83 -3.11
C TYR A 181 -20.31 -9.16 -2.36
N VAL A 182 -20.57 -8.44 -1.28
CA VAL A 182 -21.73 -8.65 -0.41
C VAL A 182 -22.87 -7.69 -0.77
N GLY A 183 -22.55 -6.45 -1.07
CA GLY A 183 -23.56 -5.45 -1.45
C GLY A 183 -23.05 -4.02 -1.35
N THR A 184 -23.83 -3.13 -1.97
CA THR A 184 -23.69 -1.67 -1.90
C THR A 184 -24.92 -1.09 -1.21
N ASN A 185 -24.68 -0.16 -0.29
CA ASN A 185 -25.73 0.65 0.32
C ASN A 185 -25.35 2.13 0.19
N GLU A 186 -26.36 2.96 -0.02
CA GLU A 186 -26.21 4.41 -0.06
C GLU A 186 -27.28 5.07 0.83
N VAL A 187 -26.83 5.93 1.74
CA VAL A 187 -27.70 6.72 2.63
C VAL A 187 -27.16 8.14 2.67
N ASP A 188 -28.00 9.11 2.39
CA ASP A 188 -27.67 10.55 2.42
C ASP A 188 -26.40 10.89 1.59
N GLY A 189 -26.23 10.24 0.44
CA GLY A 189 -25.09 10.41 -0.47
C GLY A 189 -23.80 9.74 0.00
N VAL A 190 -23.81 9.00 1.11
CA VAL A 190 -22.67 8.17 1.56
C VAL A 190 -22.88 6.75 1.03
N LYS A 191 -22.02 6.37 0.10
CA LYS A 191 -22.03 5.04 -0.52
C LYS A 191 -20.98 4.15 0.14
N CYS A 192 -21.39 2.95 0.56
CA CYS A 192 -20.53 1.92 1.11
C CYS A 192 -20.64 0.63 0.31
N GLU A 193 -19.52 -0.04 0.11
CA GLU A 193 -19.44 -1.38 -0.49
C GLU A 193 -18.81 -2.35 0.50
N SER A 194 -19.38 -3.56 0.60
CA SER A 194 -18.90 -4.59 1.52
C SER A 194 -18.50 -5.85 0.77
N TYR A 195 -17.47 -6.51 1.29
CA TYR A 195 -16.85 -7.70 0.70
C TYR A 195 -16.50 -8.72 1.77
N ALA A 196 -16.46 -10.00 1.39
CA ALA A 196 -16.11 -11.12 2.28
C ALA A 196 -14.96 -11.93 1.69
N ILE A 197 -13.89 -12.07 2.47
CA ILE A 197 -12.65 -12.78 2.11
C ILE A 197 -12.57 -14.13 2.82
N ARG A 198 -12.06 -15.15 2.13
CA ARG A 198 -11.62 -16.40 2.74
C ARG A 198 -10.11 -16.51 2.72
N TYR A 199 -9.54 -17.04 3.80
CA TYR A 199 -8.13 -17.32 3.94
C TYR A 199 -7.86 -18.83 3.98
N GLU A 200 -6.68 -19.27 3.55
CA GLU A 200 -6.28 -20.69 3.48
C GLU A 200 -6.42 -21.42 4.82
N ASN A 201 -6.16 -20.74 5.93
CA ASN A 201 -6.23 -21.31 7.27
C ASN A 201 -7.64 -21.37 7.86
N GLY A 202 -8.67 -21.04 7.07
CA GLY A 202 -10.06 -21.04 7.48
C GLY A 202 -10.55 -19.77 8.17
N VAL A 203 -9.67 -18.78 8.41
CA VAL A 203 -10.08 -17.44 8.86
C VAL A 203 -10.98 -16.81 7.80
N THR A 204 -12.01 -16.09 8.23
CA THR A 204 -12.84 -15.27 7.34
C THR A 204 -12.57 -13.79 7.58
N GLY A 205 -12.61 -13.01 6.51
CA GLY A 205 -12.49 -11.56 6.56
C GLY A 205 -13.73 -10.89 6.00
N MET A 206 -14.09 -9.75 6.55
CA MET A 206 -15.06 -8.84 5.93
C MET A 206 -14.51 -7.43 5.96
N TYR A 207 -14.61 -6.71 4.84
CA TYR A 207 -14.28 -5.29 4.83
C TYR A 207 -15.37 -4.46 4.15
N THR A 208 -15.48 -3.21 4.63
CA THR A 208 -16.37 -2.21 4.05
C THR A 208 -15.56 -0.99 3.66
N THR A 209 -15.75 -0.51 2.44
CA THR A 209 -15.16 0.74 1.96
C THR A 209 -16.24 1.80 1.82
N GLN A 210 -15.99 3.01 2.34
CA GLN A 210 -16.84 4.18 2.09
C GLN A 210 -16.35 4.88 0.81
N ILE A 211 -17.06 4.70 -0.30
CA ILE A 211 -16.59 5.14 -1.62
C ILE A 211 -16.62 6.66 -1.78
N THR A 212 -17.58 7.34 -1.15
CA THR A 212 -17.86 8.77 -1.36
C THR A 212 -17.37 9.68 -0.24
N LYS A 213 -16.93 9.12 0.90
CA LYS A 213 -16.55 9.92 2.06
C LYS A 213 -15.38 9.27 2.79
N TRP A 214 -14.47 10.12 3.30
CA TRP A 214 -13.42 9.63 4.17
C TRP A 214 -13.98 9.10 5.50
N ALA A 215 -13.44 7.97 5.94
CA ALA A 215 -13.66 7.41 7.27
C ALA A 215 -12.32 6.91 7.83
N PRO A 216 -12.09 6.99 9.15
CA PRO A 216 -10.90 6.43 9.77
C PRO A 216 -10.87 4.90 9.61
N PHE A 217 -9.67 4.34 9.55
CA PHE A 217 -9.50 2.90 9.59
C PHE A 217 -9.97 2.34 10.93
N SER A 218 -10.71 1.24 10.89
CA SER A 218 -11.09 0.50 12.09
C SER A 218 -11.06 -0.99 11.84
N MET A 219 -10.71 -1.75 12.87
CA MET A 219 -10.66 -3.22 12.82
C MET A 219 -11.30 -3.84 14.06
N THR A 220 -11.94 -4.99 13.86
CA THR A 220 -12.39 -5.87 14.93
C THR A 220 -11.94 -7.29 14.63
N VAL A 221 -11.27 -7.91 15.56
CA VAL A 221 -10.76 -9.28 15.47
C VAL A 221 -11.47 -10.15 16.49
N VAL A 222 -12.11 -11.22 16.03
CA VAL A 222 -12.71 -12.23 16.89
C VAL A 222 -11.77 -13.41 16.98
N THR A 223 -11.44 -13.81 18.19
CA THR A 223 -10.54 -14.93 18.47
C THR A 223 -11.22 -15.96 19.37
N THR A 224 -10.52 -17.06 19.64
CA THR A 224 -11.02 -18.10 20.56
C THR A 224 -11.10 -17.66 22.02
N THR A 225 -10.47 -16.54 22.39
CA THR A 225 -10.44 -16.02 23.76
C THR A 225 -11.20 -14.71 23.95
N GLY A 226 -11.52 -13.98 22.88
CA GLY A 226 -12.19 -12.69 23.00
C GLY A 226 -12.40 -11.94 21.70
N VAL A 227 -12.80 -10.68 21.86
CA VAL A 227 -12.99 -9.72 20.76
C VAL A 227 -12.10 -8.51 21.01
N TYR A 228 -11.32 -8.15 20.02
CA TYR A 228 -10.40 -7.02 20.05
C TYR A 228 -10.84 -6.00 19.00
N SER A 229 -11.05 -4.75 19.41
CA SER A 229 -11.41 -3.67 18.48
C SER A 229 -10.43 -2.52 18.65
N PHE A 230 -9.89 -2.02 17.54
CA PHE A 230 -8.93 -0.94 17.53
C PHE A 230 -8.96 -0.16 16.21
N ALA A 231 -8.44 1.05 16.26
CA ALA A 231 -8.21 1.88 15.09
C ALA A 231 -6.70 1.90 14.79
N PRO A 232 -6.23 1.30 13.68
CA PRO A 232 -4.80 1.21 13.38
C PRO A 232 -4.27 2.55 12.83
N ASN A 233 -4.13 3.55 13.69
CA ASN A 233 -3.83 4.93 13.30
C ASN A 233 -2.54 5.49 13.90
N SER A 234 -1.85 4.77 14.81
CA SER A 234 -0.69 5.29 15.51
C SER A 234 0.62 4.76 14.93
N ASP A 235 1.60 5.64 14.83
CA ASP A 235 3.01 5.35 14.51
C ASP A 235 3.26 4.52 13.23
N PHE A 236 2.26 4.37 12.34
CA PHE A 236 2.34 3.47 11.19
C PHE A 236 3.46 3.86 10.20
N TYR A 237 3.67 5.14 9.91
CA TYR A 237 4.78 5.57 9.05
C TYR A 237 6.13 5.40 9.75
N ALA A 238 6.23 5.76 11.02
CA ALA A 238 7.46 5.61 11.80
C ALA A 238 7.90 4.15 11.86
N ASN A 239 6.95 3.25 12.15
CA ASN A 239 7.20 1.82 12.21
C ASN A 239 7.58 1.24 10.84
N MET A 240 6.86 1.59 9.77
CA MET A 240 7.16 1.12 8.41
C MET A 240 8.55 1.59 7.96
N LEU A 241 8.85 2.88 8.12
CA LEU A 241 10.15 3.46 7.71
C LEU A 241 11.30 2.89 8.52
N THR A 242 11.09 2.58 9.80
CA THR A 242 12.06 1.86 10.63
C THR A 242 12.34 0.46 10.06
N GLU A 243 11.33 -0.25 9.58
CA GLU A 243 11.53 -1.57 8.95
C GLU A 243 12.26 -1.45 7.60
N VAL A 244 11.96 -0.43 6.79
CA VAL A 244 12.73 -0.16 5.56
C VAL A 244 14.20 0.13 5.91
N TYR A 245 14.45 0.96 6.92
CA TYR A 245 15.80 1.26 7.39
C TYR A 245 16.53 0.01 7.88
N ASN A 246 15.87 -0.84 8.67
CA ASN A 246 16.43 -2.12 9.14
C ASN A 246 16.76 -3.04 7.97
N GLN A 247 15.87 -3.15 6.97
CA GLN A 247 16.13 -3.93 5.76
C GLN A 247 17.38 -3.44 5.03
N MET A 248 17.53 -2.13 4.90
CA MET A 248 18.67 -1.54 4.19
C MET A 248 19.99 -1.63 4.95
N THR A 249 19.97 -1.60 6.27
CA THR A 249 21.18 -1.53 7.10
C THR A 249 21.58 -2.87 7.71
N LYS A 250 20.61 -3.75 7.98
CA LYS A 250 20.82 -5.04 8.66
C LYS A 250 20.50 -6.24 7.77
N GLY A 251 19.78 -6.04 6.66
CA GLY A 251 19.28 -7.13 5.80
C GLY A 251 18.10 -7.90 6.40
N GLU A 252 17.53 -7.41 7.50
CA GLU A 252 16.43 -8.05 8.24
C GLU A 252 15.35 -7.01 8.56
N SER A 253 14.08 -7.38 8.37
CA SER A 253 12.94 -6.52 8.68
C SER A 253 11.66 -7.32 8.87
N ARG A 254 10.60 -6.62 9.32
CA ARG A 254 9.23 -7.12 9.34
C ARG A 254 8.40 -6.63 8.15
N LEU A 255 9.05 -6.22 7.06
CA LEU A 255 8.34 -5.94 5.82
C LEU A 255 7.73 -7.24 5.31
N ALA A 256 6.48 -7.17 4.86
CA ALA A 256 5.84 -8.33 4.24
C ALA A 256 6.57 -8.72 2.96
N ASP A 257 6.61 -10.00 2.66
CA ASP A 257 7.10 -10.46 1.36
C ASP A 257 6.16 -10.00 0.23
N ILE A 258 6.71 -9.92 -0.96
CA ILE A 258 5.99 -9.43 -2.14
C ILE A 258 4.77 -10.29 -2.45
N GLU A 259 4.85 -11.60 -2.23
CA GLU A 259 3.74 -12.51 -2.47
C GLU A 259 2.53 -12.18 -1.57
N THR A 260 2.78 -11.86 -0.30
CA THR A 260 1.73 -11.43 0.63
C THR A 260 1.07 -10.13 0.19
N ILE A 261 1.86 -9.15 -0.27
CA ILE A 261 1.32 -7.84 -0.69
C ILE A 261 0.56 -7.97 -2.01
N VAL A 262 1.09 -8.70 -2.97
CA VAL A 262 0.44 -8.97 -4.25
C VAL A 262 -0.86 -9.75 -4.06
N ASN A 263 -0.89 -10.74 -3.16
CA ASN A 263 -2.10 -11.46 -2.80
C ASN A 263 -3.21 -10.52 -2.30
N CYS A 264 -2.88 -9.46 -1.54
CA CYS A 264 -3.84 -8.46 -1.11
C CYS A 264 -4.42 -7.64 -2.29
N CYS A 265 -3.62 -7.36 -3.31
CA CYS A 265 -4.11 -6.70 -4.53
C CYS A 265 -5.02 -7.64 -5.33
N GLU A 266 -4.61 -8.89 -5.55
CA GLU A 266 -5.39 -9.88 -6.29
C GLU A 266 -6.73 -10.18 -5.62
N ILE A 267 -6.76 -10.27 -4.28
CA ILE A 267 -8.02 -10.51 -3.58
C ILE A 267 -9.01 -9.35 -3.73
N MET A 268 -8.54 -8.12 -3.83
CA MET A 268 -9.40 -6.99 -4.13
C MET A 268 -9.90 -7.03 -5.59
N ILE A 269 -9.06 -7.48 -6.53
CA ILE A 269 -9.48 -7.71 -7.93
C ILE A 269 -10.57 -8.78 -7.99
N CYS A 270 -10.47 -9.88 -7.21
CA CYS A 270 -11.55 -10.86 -7.07
C CYS A 270 -12.86 -10.21 -6.61
N GLY A 271 -12.81 -9.34 -5.60
CA GLY A 271 -13.99 -8.61 -5.11
C GLY A 271 -14.62 -7.73 -6.19
N LYS A 272 -13.79 -7.00 -6.94
CA LYS A 272 -14.24 -6.19 -8.08
C LYS A 272 -14.90 -7.05 -9.16
N LYS A 273 -14.29 -8.17 -9.55
CA LYS A 273 -14.84 -9.11 -10.55
C LYS A 273 -16.16 -9.73 -10.07
N SER A 274 -16.23 -10.10 -8.78
CA SER A 274 -17.46 -10.56 -8.12
C SER A 274 -18.60 -9.55 -8.25
N ARG A 275 -18.32 -8.26 -8.03
CA ARG A 275 -19.30 -7.17 -8.13
C ARG A 275 -19.69 -6.88 -9.58
N ASP A 276 -18.72 -6.66 -10.45
CA ASP A 276 -18.94 -6.07 -11.77
C ASP A 276 -19.40 -7.10 -12.81
N GLU A 277 -18.99 -8.36 -12.68
CA GLU A 277 -19.18 -9.37 -13.72
C GLU A 277 -20.05 -10.55 -13.25
N LEU A 278 -20.01 -10.92 -11.98
CA LEU A 278 -20.56 -12.18 -11.49
C LEU A 278 -21.73 -12.01 -10.51
N GLY A 279 -22.28 -10.80 -10.39
CA GLY A 279 -23.49 -10.54 -9.61
C GLY A 279 -23.36 -10.86 -8.11
N GLY A 280 -22.14 -10.77 -7.58
CA GLY A 280 -21.85 -11.07 -6.17
C GLY A 280 -21.51 -12.54 -5.89
N ASN A 281 -21.29 -13.36 -6.91
CA ASN A 281 -20.74 -14.70 -6.68
C ASN A 281 -19.29 -14.61 -6.22
N GLU A 282 -18.89 -15.60 -5.40
CA GLU A 282 -17.51 -15.72 -4.92
C GLU A 282 -16.54 -15.94 -6.09
N VAL A 283 -15.38 -15.29 -6.06
CA VAL A 283 -14.31 -15.43 -7.06
C VAL A 283 -13.05 -15.87 -6.35
N ALA A 284 -12.46 -16.97 -6.80
CA ALA A 284 -11.16 -17.42 -6.33
C ALA A 284 -10.03 -16.75 -7.12
N ILE A 285 -8.83 -16.66 -6.52
CA ILE A 285 -7.69 -16.00 -7.16
C ILE A 285 -7.27 -16.71 -8.46
N ASP A 286 -7.40 -18.03 -8.54
CA ASP A 286 -7.09 -18.82 -9.73
C ASP A 286 -8.13 -18.66 -10.86
N GLU A 287 -9.25 -18.00 -10.62
CA GLU A 287 -10.24 -17.62 -11.64
C GLU A 287 -9.96 -16.23 -12.26
N LEU A 288 -8.92 -15.54 -11.78
CA LEU A 288 -8.51 -14.26 -12.36
C LEU A 288 -7.78 -14.44 -13.70
N GLU A 289 -8.05 -13.52 -14.61
CA GLU A 289 -7.42 -13.45 -15.93
C GLU A 289 -6.45 -12.24 -16.00
N GLU A 290 -5.49 -12.26 -16.91
CA GLU A 290 -4.51 -11.15 -17.07
C GLU A 290 -5.15 -9.78 -17.31
N LYS A 291 -6.36 -9.72 -17.87
CA LYS A 291 -7.11 -8.49 -18.11
C LYS A 291 -7.74 -7.91 -16.84
N ASP A 292 -7.87 -8.70 -15.78
CA ASP A 292 -8.54 -8.29 -14.55
C ASP A 292 -7.69 -7.30 -13.77
N GLY A 293 -8.31 -6.23 -13.29
CA GLY A 293 -7.61 -5.18 -12.56
C GLY A 293 -8.46 -3.93 -12.31
N PHE A 294 -7.82 -2.96 -11.69
CA PHE A 294 -8.33 -1.61 -11.46
C PHE A 294 -7.66 -0.64 -12.43
N ASP A 295 -8.41 0.27 -13.01
CA ASP A 295 -7.95 1.29 -13.96
C ASP A 295 -7.21 2.42 -13.23
N GLY A 296 -5.88 2.36 -13.24
CA GLY A 296 -5.01 3.35 -12.63
C GLY A 296 -4.98 4.69 -13.37
N TYR A 297 -5.20 4.70 -14.69
CA TYR A 297 -5.23 5.94 -15.46
C TYR A 297 -6.51 6.74 -15.19
N SER A 298 -7.67 6.08 -15.10
CA SER A 298 -8.90 6.74 -14.65
C SER A 298 -8.80 7.24 -13.22
N PHE A 299 -8.14 6.49 -12.34
CA PHE A 299 -7.87 6.94 -10.99
C PHE A 299 -6.99 8.19 -10.98
N GLU A 300 -5.85 8.18 -11.67
CA GLU A 300 -4.91 9.31 -11.76
C GLU A 300 -5.62 10.59 -12.26
N ALA A 301 -6.45 10.46 -13.29
CA ALA A 301 -7.20 11.60 -13.83
C ALA A 301 -8.17 12.21 -12.80
N LYS A 302 -8.88 11.38 -12.03
CA LYS A 302 -9.75 11.83 -10.94
C LYS A 302 -8.95 12.41 -9.77
N TYR A 303 -7.87 11.74 -9.39
CA TYR A 303 -7.00 12.19 -8.31
C TYR A 303 -6.39 13.55 -8.60
N ALA A 304 -5.94 13.80 -9.84
CA ALA A 304 -5.40 15.08 -10.27
C ALA A 304 -6.38 16.25 -10.07
N MET A 305 -7.71 16.00 -10.23
CA MET A 305 -8.73 17.02 -10.02
C MET A 305 -9.04 17.28 -8.53
N THR A 306 -8.77 16.34 -7.65
CA THR A 306 -9.15 16.38 -6.24
C THR A 306 -7.95 16.46 -5.29
N ALA A 307 -6.73 16.28 -5.81
CA ALA A 307 -5.50 16.32 -5.03
C ALA A 307 -5.35 17.67 -4.32
N ASN A 308 -5.02 17.61 -3.02
CA ASN A 308 -4.78 18.83 -2.25
C ASN A 308 -3.62 19.65 -2.87
N PRO A 309 -3.89 20.87 -3.38
CA PRO A 309 -2.85 21.70 -4.01
C PRO A 309 -1.86 22.31 -2.99
N ASN A 310 -2.13 22.13 -1.69
CA ASN A 310 -1.31 22.70 -0.61
C ASN A 310 -0.42 21.66 0.09
N VAL A 311 -0.34 20.44 -0.44
CA VAL A 311 0.50 19.38 0.17
C VAL A 311 1.97 19.79 0.23
N PHE A 312 2.45 20.53 -0.77
CA PHE A 312 3.85 21.01 -0.88
C PHE A 312 3.91 22.54 -0.74
N LYS A 313 3.34 23.06 0.35
CA LYS A 313 3.40 24.45 0.76
C LYS A 313 3.56 24.53 2.26
N ASP A 314 4.19 25.61 2.74
CA ASP A 314 4.31 25.93 4.18
C ASP A 314 2.98 26.38 4.80
#